data_eb852388856b22c273c4f9a7c49dced8
#
_entry.id   eb852388856b22c273c4f9a7c49dced8
#
_cell.length_a   1.000
_cell.length_b   1.000
_cell.length_c   1.000
_cell.angle_alpha   90.00
_cell.angle_beta   90.00
_cell.angle_gamma   90.00
#
_symmetry.space_group_name_H-M   'P 1'
#
loop_
_entity.id
_entity.type
_entity.pdbx_description
1 polymer ?
#
loop_
_entity_poly.entity_id
_entity_poly.type
_entity_poly.pdbx_seq_one_letter_code
_entity_poly.pdbx_strand_id
1 'polypeptide(L)'
;LTFAVENGSAGQSAVVDLGIAESQIIAVQDQAAALMEVAAGTSDACVIDITMANAMTGEGTSYADLAPGISLTSEEYGIGFRKGSDVTAKVNELMAKWKADGTLQALADKYSLTLAE
;
A
#
# COMPACT_ATOMS: atom_id res chain seq x y z
N LEU A 1 -20.64 7.44 5.36
CA LEU A 1 -19.79 6.29 5.09
C LEU A 1 -18.76 6.12 6.20
N THR A 2 -18.40 4.88 6.50
CA THR A 2 -17.34 4.51 7.44
C THR A 2 -16.17 3.91 6.71
N PHE A 3 -14.95 4.24 7.17
CA PHE A 3 -13.70 3.86 6.51
C PHE A 3 -12.80 3.09 7.48
N ALA A 4 -12.49 1.84 7.15
CA ALA A 4 -11.51 1.06 7.90
C ALA A 4 -10.09 1.38 7.42
N VAL A 5 -9.17 1.58 8.36
CA VAL A 5 -7.76 1.92 8.09
C VAL A 5 -6.84 1.20 9.09
N GLU A 6 -5.63 0.90 8.68
CA GLU A 6 -4.59 0.48 9.63
C GLU A 6 -4.18 1.67 10.51
N ASN A 7 -4.18 1.47 11.82
CA ASN A 7 -3.80 2.50 12.77
C ASN A 7 -2.36 2.98 12.55
N GLY A 8 -2.16 4.30 12.46
CA GLY A 8 -0.85 4.92 12.24
C GLY A 8 -0.32 4.81 10.81
N SER A 9 -1.12 4.35 9.86
CA SER A 9 -0.72 4.20 8.46
C SER A 9 -0.85 5.50 7.65
N ALA A 10 -0.23 5.52 6.47
CA ALA A 10 -0.45 6.57 5.47
C ALA A 10 -1.92 6.61 5.01
N GLY A 11 -2.60 5.46 4.96
CA GLY A 11 -4.02 5.38 4.66
C GLY A 11 -4.89 6.11 5.68
N GLN A 12 -4.58 5.97 6.97
CA GLN A 12 -5.27 6.75 8.01
C GLN A 12 -5.04 8.25 7.83
N SER A 13 -3.81 8.66 7.59
CA SER A 13 -3.49 10.08 7.34
C SER A 13 -4.24 10.63 6.14
N ALA A 14 -4.31 9.87 5.05
CA ALA A 14 -5.04 10.28 3.86
C ALA A 14 -6.54 10.52 4.13
N VAL A 15 -7.18 9.67 4.92
CA VAL A 15 -8.60 9.82 5.28
C VAL A 15 -8.82 11.05 6.16
N VAL A 16 -7.92 11.30 7.12
CA VAL A 16 -7.95 12.49 7.97
C VAL A 16 -7.77 13.76 7.15
N ASP A 17 -6.83 13.76 6.21
CA ASP A 17 -6.55 14.91 5.33
C ASP A 17 -7.74 15.24 4.40
N LEU A 18 -8.57 14.26 4.07
CA LEU A 18 -9.83 14.47 3.35
C LEU A 18 -10.93 15.13 4.21
N GLY A 19 -10.69 15.35 5.49
CA GLY A 19 -11.66 15.94 6.41
C GLY A 19 -12.76 14.98 6.86
N ILE A 20 -12.55 13.67 6.77
CA ILE A 20 -13.48 12.67 7.28
C ILE A 20 -13.50 12.75 8.81
N ALA A 21 -14.69 12.78 9.39
CA ALA A 21 -14.84 12.85 10.84
C ALA A 21 -14.27 11.61 11.53
N GLU A 22 -13.62 11.79 12.67
CA GLU A 22 -13.01 10.69 13.44
C GLU A 22 -14.02 9.56 13.76
N SER A 23 -15.27 9.91 14.00
CA SER A 23 -16.35 8.94 14.23
C SER A 23 -16.69 8.04 13.02
N GLN A 24 -16.19 8.39 11.85
CA GLN A 24 -16.36 7.62 10.61
C GLN A 24 -15.11 6.81 10.26
N ILE A 25 -14.05 6.90 11.06
CA ILE A 25 -12.77 6.20 10.84
C ILE A 25 -12.67 5.05 11.83
N ILE A 26 -12.56 3.83 11.31
CA ILE A 26 -12.38 2.61 12.08
C ILE A 26 -10.92 2.19 11.97
N ALA A 27 -10.12 2.53 12.98
CA ALA A 27 -8.71 2.16 13.05
C ALA A 27 -8.55 0.72 13.54
N VAL A 28 -7.92 -0.11 12.73
CA VAL A 28 -7.67 -1.54 13.01
C VAL A 28 -6.17 -1.82 13.07
N GLN A 29 -5.79 -3.04 13.42
CA GLN A 29 -4.39 -3.39 13.69
C GLN A 29 -3.52 -3.51 12.44
N ASP A 30 -4.11 -3.87 11.30
CA ASP A 30 -3.40 -4.04 10.03
C ASP A 30 -4.36 -3.89 8.82
N GLN A 31 -3.79 -3.86 7.62
CA GLN A 31 -4.57 -3.67 6.39
C GLN A 31 -5.46 -4.86 6.06
N ALA A 32 -5.08 -6.08 6.44
CA ALA A 32 -5.92 -7.26 6.26
C ALA A 32 -7.18 -7.16 7.12
N ALA A 33 -7.06 -6.69 8.36
CA ALA A 33 -8.19 -6.40 9.22
C ALA A 33 -9.12 -5.32 8.61
N ALA A 34 -8.56 -4.29 7.96
CA ALA A 34 -9.35 -3.28 7.28
C ALA A 34 -10.19 -3.87 6.12
N LEU A 35 -9.62 -4.79 5.34
CA LEU A 35 -10.38 -5.53 4.31
C LEU A 35 -11.47 -6.40 4.91
N MET A 36 -11.21 -7.05 6.05
CA MET A 36 -12.21 -7.86 6.76
C MET A 36 -13.40 -7.03 7.22
N GLU A 37 -13.18 -5.80 7.70
CA GLU A 37 -14.27 -4.89 8.10
C GLU A 37 -15.22 -4.61 6.93
N VAL A 38 -14.69 -4.39 5.73
CA VAL A 38 -15.52 -4.18 4.53
C VAL A 38 -16.23 -5.46 4.10
N ALA A 39 -15.53 -6.58 4.08
CA ALA A 39 -16.11 -7.87 3.71
C ALA A 39 -17.22 -8.31 4.68
N ALA A 40 -17.09 -7.99 5.95
CA ALA A 40 -18.11 -8.26 6.98
C ALA A 40 -19.29 -7.27 6.95
N GLY A 41 -19.18 -6.16 6.20
CA GLY A 41 -20.19 -5.10 6.15
C GLY A 41 -20.21 -4.18 7.36
N THR A 42 -19.16 -4.20 8.18
CA THR A 42 -19.00 -3.32 9.36
C THR A 42 -18.39 -1.97 9.02
N SER A 43 -17.74 -1.87 7.87
CA SER A 43 -17.32 -0.61 7.25
C SER A 43 -17.73 -0.57 5.78
N ASP A 44 -17.96 0.63 5.27
CA ASP A 44 -18.39 0.82 3.86
C ASP A 44 -17.23 0.71 2.88
N ALA A 45 -16.04 1.12 3.31
CA ALA A 45 -14.81 1.09 2.51
C ALA A 45 -13.59 0.93 3.43
N CYS A 46 -12.45 0.59 2.85
CA CYS A 46 -11.17 0.67 3.53
C CYS A 46 -10.15 1.46 2.69
N VAL A 47 -9.16 2.03 3.36
CA VAL A 47 -8.03 2.70 2.70
C VAL A 47 -6.76 1.95 3.05
N ILE A 48 -6.18 1.33 2.06
CA ILE A 48 -5.03 0.44 2.16
C ILE A 48 -4.04 0.71 1.02
N ASP A 49 -2.86 0.14 1.12
CA ASP A 49 -1.86 0.17 0.07
C ASP A 49 -2.37 -0.54 -1.20
N ILE A 50 -2.12 0.06 -2.37
CA ILE A 50 -2.60 -0.48 -3.65
C ILE A 50 -1.98 -1.84 -3.99
N THR A 51 -0.74 -2.10 -3.59
CA THR A 51 -0.10 -3.39 -3.82
C THR A 51 -0.83 -4.49 -3.07
N MET A 52 -1.22 -4.24 -1.83
CA MET A 52 -2.00 -5.17 -1.03
C MET A 52 -3.43 -5.31 -1.57
N ALA A 53 -4.07 -4.21 -1.94
CA ALA A 53 -5.39 -4.25 -2.56
C ALA A 53 -5.41 -5.14 -3.81
N ASN A 54 -4.46 -4.94 -4.72
CA ASN A 54 -4.33 -5.74 -5.95
C ASN A 54 -4.06 -7.23 -5.66
N ALA A 55 -3.32 -7.55 -4.60
CA ALA A 55 -3.01 -8.93 -4.24
C ALA A 55 -4.17 -9.66 -3.56
N MET A 56 -5.05 -8.96 -2.86
CA MET A 56 -6.06 -9.57 -1.98
C MET A 56 -7.50 -9.41 -2.47
N THR A 57 -7.76 -8.56 -3.44
CA THR A 57 -9.13 -8.30 -3.96
C THR A 57 -9.29 -8.75 -5.39
N GLY A 58 -10.54 -8.99 -5.81
CA GLY A 58 -10.91 -9.43 -7.14
C GLY A 58 -10.99 -10.95 -7.28
N GLU A 59 -11.42 -11.39 -8.45
CA GLU A 59 -11.67 -12.80 -8.75
C GLU A 59 -10.45 -13.69 -8.42
N GLY A 60 -10.71 -14.81 -7.76
CA GLY A 60 -9.68 -15.78 -7.37
C GLY A 60 -8.90 -15.43 -6.10
N THR A 61 -9.25 -14.36 -5.42
CA THR A 61 -8.62 -13.93 -4.16
C THR A 61 -9.54 -14.16 -2.95
N SER A 62 -9.02 -13.88 -1.75
CA SER A 62 -9.78 -13.99 -0.49
C SER A 62 -10.96 -12.99 -0.42
N TYR A 63 -10.91 -11.91 -1.17
CA TYR A 63 -11.93 -10.85 -1.20
C TYR A 63 -12.41 -10.63 -2.65
N ALA A 64 -12.96 -11.68 -3.25
CA ALA A 64 -13.37 -11.69 -4.65
C ALA A 64 -14.41 -10.62 -5.00
N ASP A 65 -15.26 -10.25 -4.04
CA ASP A 65 -16.33 -9.26 -4.20
C ASP A 65 -15.88 -7.82 -3.97
N LEU A 66 -14.62 -7.62 -3.57
CA LEU A 66 -14.04 -6.31 -3.38
C LEU A 66 -13.15 -5.92 -4.56
N ALA A 67 -13.07 -4.63 -4.84
CA ALA A 67 -12.22 -4.09 -5.89
C ALA A 67 -11.59 -2.77 -5.46
N PRO A 68 -10.38 -2.44 -5.95
CA PRO A 68 -9.80 -1.11 -5.75
C PRO A 68 -10.70 -0.03 -6.36
N GLY A 69 -10.85 1.06 -5.62
CA GLY A 69 -11.59 2.26 -6.04
C GLY A 69 -10.64 3.36 -6.52
N ILE A 70 -10.79 4.54 -5.92
CA ILE A 70 -9.96 5.70 -6.26
C ILE A 70 -8.61 5.65 -5.54
N SER A 71 -7.57 6.19 -6.16
CA SER A 71 -6.28 6.44 -5.52
C SER A 71 -6.32 7.77 -4.78
N LEU A 72 -5.93 7.78 -3.50
CA LEU A 72 -5.92 8.98 -2.67
C LEU A 72 -4.55 9.65 -2.66
N THR A 73 -3.48 8.87 -2.55
CA THR A 73 -2.10 9.36 -2.47
C THR A 73 -1.18 8.49 -3.32
N SER A 74 0.01 9.00 -3.59
CA SER A 74 1.11 8.24 -4.20
C SER A 74 2.31 8.30 -3.26
N GLU A 75 2.94 7.16 -3.04
CA GLU A 75 4.09 6.99 -2.16
C GLU A 75 5.24 6.31 -2.90
N GLU A 76 6.46 6.57 -2.43
CA GLU A 76 7.65 5.84 -2.87
C GLU A 76 8.17 4.98 -1.73
N TYR A 77 8.54 3.74 -2.04
CA TYR A 77 9.21 2.85 -1.08
C TYR A 77 10.72 3.02 -1.16
N GLY A 78 11.34 2.99 -0.01
CA GLY A 78 12.79 3.05 0.12
C GLY A 78 13.30 1.97 1.06
N ILE A 79 14.59 1.65 0.93
CA ILE A 79 15.28 0.74 1.84
C ILE A 79 16.06 1.59 2.83
N GLY A 80 15.74 1.48 4.12
CA GLY A 80 16.47 2.16 5.20
C GLY A 80 17.68 1.36 5.67
N PHE A 81 18.79 2.04 5.87
CA PHE A 81 20.03 1.45 6.40
C PHE A 81 20.44 2.17 7.68
N ARG A 82 21.17 1.47 8.54
CA ARG A 82 21.85 2.09 9.69
C ARG A 82 22.79 3.19 9.19
N LYS A 83 22.80 4.34 9.86
CA LYS A 83 23.70 5.44 9.56
C LYS A 83 25.17 4.96 9.55
N GLY A 84 25.90 5.27 8.50
CA GLY A 84 27.28 4.83 8.31
C GLY A 84 27.46 3.40 7.79
N SER A 85 26.36 2.73 7.40
CA SER A 85 26.45 1.40 6.78
C SER A 85 27.13 1.47 5.41
N ASP A 86 28.09 0.57 5.19
CA ASP A 86 28.76 0.37 3.89
C ASP A 86 27.84 -0.37 2.87
N VAL A 87 26.79 -1.01 3.36
CA VAL A 87 25.83 -1.75 2.52
C VAL A 87 24.98 -0.78 1.66
N THR A 88 24.72 0.43 2.13
CA THR A 88 23.94 1.43 1.39
C THR A 88 24.49 1.67 -0.02
N ALA A 89 25.81 1.94 -0.12
CA ALA A 89 26.44 2.18 -1.41
C ALA A 89 26.38 0.96 -2.34
N LYS A 90 26.58 -0.24 -1.79
CA LYS A 90 26.50 -1.50 -2.54
C LYS A 90 25.10 -1.77 -3.08
N VAL A 91 24.06 -1.54 -2.27
CA VAL A 91 22.67 -1.71 -2.70
C VAL A 91 22.30 -0.66 -3.74
N ASN A 92 22.70 0.60 -3.57
CA ASN A 92 22.46 1.64 -4.57
C ASN A 92 23.10 1.31 -5.92
N GLU A 93 24.33 0.77 -5.93
CA GLU A 93 25.00 0.32 -7.15
C GLU A 93 24.26 -0.82 -7.83
N LEU A 94 23.80 -1.82 -7.07
CA LEU A 94 22.99 -2.92 -7.59
C LEU A 94 21.66 -2.44 -8.14
N MET A 95 20.98 -1.54 -7.44
CA MET A 95 19.71 -0.95 -7.90
C MET A 95 19.90 -0.19 -9.22
N ALA A 96 20.95 0.60 -9.35
CA ALA A 96 21.29 1.31 -10.58
C ALA A 96 21.55 0.33 -11.75
N LYS A 97 22.30 -0.75 -11.50
CA LYS A 97 22.55 -1.81 -12.47
C LYS A 97 21.26 -2.49 -12.93
N TRP A 98 20.42 -2.88 -11.98
CA TRP A 98 19.15 -3.56 -12.28
C TRP A 98 18.13 -2.64 -12.95
N LYS A 99 18.19 -1.34 -12.67
CA LYS A 99 17.41 -0.34 -13.41
C LYS A 99 17.86 -0.26 -14.86
N ALA A 100 19.19 -0.23 -15.09
CA ALA A 100 19.77 -0.14 -16.41
C ALA A 100 19.56 -1.39 -17.29
N ASP A 101 19.60 -2.58 -16.70
CA ASP A 101 19.46 -3.86 -17.42
C ASP A 101 18.01 -4.34 -17.56
N GLY A 102 17.04 -3.61 -17.02
CA GLY A 102 15.62 -3.93 -17.10
C GLY A 102 15.10 -4.89 -16.02
N THR A 103 15.96 -5.37 -15.10
CA THR A 103 15.55 -6.29 -14.02
C THR A 103 14.50 -5.66 -13.12
N LEU A 104 14.71 -4.41 -12.69
CA LEU A 104 13.73 -3.70 -11.85
C LEU A 104 12.42 -3.45 -12.57
N GLN A 105 12.45 -3.13 -13.86
CA GLN A 105 11.23 -2.93 -14.63
C GLN A 105 10.41 -4.22 -14.71
N ALA A 106 11.06 -5.34 -14.96
CA ALA A 106 10.38 -6.65 -14.99
C ALA A 106 9.72 -7.02 -13.65
N LEU A 107 10.38 -6.67 -12.53
CA LEU A 107 9.80 -6.87 -11.20
C LEU A 107 8.64 -5.89 -10.93
N ALA A 108 8.80 -4.63 -11.30
CA ALA A 108 7.73 -3.64 -11.17
C ALA A 108 6.48 -4.08 -11.94
N ASP A 109 6.64 -4.51 -13.18
CA ASP A 109 5.53 -5.01 -14.02
C ASP A 109 4.85 -6.23 -13.39
N LYS A 110 5.66 -7.15 -12.86
CA LYS A 110 5.14 -8.36 -12.19
C LYS A 110 4.26 -8.05 -10.99
N TYR A 111 4.57 -7.01 -10.23
CA TYR A 111 3.85 -6.61 -9.02
C TYR A 111 2.95 -5.39 -9.22
N SER A 112 2.73 -4.96 -10.46
CA SER A 112 1.91 -3.77 -10.81
C SER A 112 2.38 -2.50 -10.10
N LEU A 113 3.71 -2.32 -10.03
CA LEU A 113 4.37 -1.16 -9.45
C LEU A 113 4.96 -0.26 -10.54
N THR A 114 5.20 0.99 -10.18
CA THR A 114 5.93 1.95 -11.01
C THR A 114 7.29 2.21 -10.38
N LEU A 115 8.35 2.23 -11.16
CA LEU A 115 9.68 2.58 -10.65
C LEU A 115 9.71 4.07 -10.29
N ALA A 116 10.30 4.40 -9.15
CA ALA A 116 10.64 5.77 -8.80
C ALA A 116 11.73 6.31 -9.75
N GLU A 117 11.63 7.59 -10.07
CA GLU A 117 12.61 8.28 -10.92
C GLU A 117 13.96 8.50 -10.24
#